data_a404ac026896cb5a3d48c9495ce10dc1
#
_entry.id   a404ac026896cb5a3d48c9495ce10dc1
#
_cell.length_a   1.000
_cell.length_b   1.000
_cell.length_c   1.000
_cell.angle_alpha   90.00
_cell.angle_beta   90.00
_cell.angle_gamma   90.00
#
_symmetry.space_group_name_H-M   'P 1'
#
loop_
_entity.id
_entity.type
_entity.pdbx_description
1 polymer ?
#
loop_
_entity_poly.entity_id
_entity_poly.type
_entity_poly.pdbx_seq_one_letter_code
_entity_poly.pdbx_strand_id
1 'polypeptide(L)'
;MEAKLTVNGFGFVARYGEKDVERVLLPLLMWLTELQAERDRRLIAFLAAPPGAGKSTLAAFMEWLSRRTPEATPLQAVGMDGFHCPNAYLDAHSFVDEDGREVGMRSRKGAPQTFDVEGLRAALADARSDAPAPWPTYSRVMHDVVAASLPIRKKILLVEGNYLLLDEGRWKGLAELADYTVFLSAPEALLRERLVARKVAGGSTPEEARAWYEASDGRNVARVLVHHSPADLELALGADGSLTVA
;
A
#
# COMPACT_ATOMS: atom_id res chain seq x y z
N MET A 1 -0.51 -22.00 -2.33
CA MET A 1 -1.68 -21.66 -1.48
C MET A 1 -2.62 -20.73 -2.21
N GLU A 2 -3.94 -20.91 -2.10
CA GLU A 2 -4.95 -20.03 -2.70
C GLU A 2 -5.87 -19.45 -1.62
N ALA A 3 -6.22 -18.16 -1.77
CA ALA A 3 -7.17 -17.48 -0.89
C ALA A 3 -8.17 -16.66 -1.71
N LYS A 4 -9.47 -16.84 -1.43
CA LYS A 4 -10.52 -15.95 -1.94
C LYS A 4 -10.54 -14.71 -1.04
N LEU A 5 -10.24 -13.56 -1.58
CA LEU A 5 -10.07 -12.31 -0.85
C LEU A 5 -10.94 -11.22 -1.46
N THR A 6 -11.21 -10.18 -0.66
CA THR A 6 -11.85 -8.95 -1.14
C THR A 6 -10.92 -7.79 -0.84
N VAL A 7 -10.54 -7.03 -1.85
CA VAL A 7 -9.74 -5.82 -1.72
C VAL A 7 -10.46 -4.67 -2.39
N ASN A 8 -10.66 -3.58 -1.69
CA ASN A 8 -11.35 -2.39 -2.19
C ASN A 8 -12.73 -2.68 -2.83
N GLY A 9 -13.46 -3.66 -2.25
CA GLY A 9 -14.79 -4.08 -2.72
C GLY A 9 -14.80 -5.09 -3.88
N PHE A 10 -13.65 -5.49 -4.41
CA PHE A 10 -13.55 -6.48 -5.50
C PHE A 10 -13.06 -7.83 -4.97
N GLY A 11 -13.81 -8.89 -5.30
CA GLY A 11 -13.42 -10.27 -5.02
C GLY A 11 -12.36 -10.75 -6.03
N PHE A 12 -11.32 -11.42 -5.54
CA PHE A 12 -10.30 -12.06 -6.38
C PHE A 12 -9.70 -13.28 -5.66
N VAL A 13 -8.92 -14.05 -6.39
CA VAL A 13 -8.17 -15.19 -5.85
C VAL A 13 -6.69 -14.82 -5.82
N ALA A 14 -6.14 -14.68 -4.61
CA ALA A 14 -4.70 -14.56 -4.42
C ALA A 14 -4.05 -15.95 -4.47
N ARG A 15 -2.91 -16.06 -5.16
CA ARG A 15 -2.12 -17.28 -5.28
C ARG A 15 -0.68 -16.99 -4.91
N TYR A 16 -0.15 -17.74 -3.94
CA TYR A 16 1.26 -17.72 -3.58
C TYR A 16 1.81 -19.15 -3.58
N GLY A 17 3.02 -19.34 -4.05
CA GLY A 17 3.72 -20.62 -4.01
C GLY A 17 3.85 -21.13 -2.56
N GLU A 18 3.84 -22.46 -2.38
CA GLU A 18 4.04 -23.04 -1.02
C GLU A 18 5.37 -22.58 -0.43
N LYS A 19 6.42 -22.56 -1.26
CA LYS A 19 7.75 -22.09 -0.83
C LYS A 19 7.76 -20.62 -0.42
N ASP A 20 7.00 -19.76 -1.10
CA ASP A 20 6.91 -18.33 -0.77
C ASP A 20 6.18 -18.15 0.58
N VAL A 21 5.14 -18.95 0.81
CA VAL A 21 4.41 -18.93 2.09
C VAL A 21 5.30 -19.44 3.22
N GLU A 22 5.95 -20.60 3.06
CA GLU A 22 6.75 -21.24 4.11
C GLU A 22 8.03 -20.46 4.43
N ARG A 23 8.69 -19.87 3.43
CA ARG A 23 10.00 -19.26 3.57
C ARG A 23 9.99 -17.76 3.76
N VAL A 24 8.91 -17.09 3.38
CA VAL A 24 8.81 -15.63 3.42
C VAL A 24 7.62 -15.18 4.27
N LEU A 25 6.40 -15.59 3.92
CA LEU A 25 5.21 -14.98 4.51
C LEU A 25 4.91 -15.49 5.93
N LEU A 26 5.06 -16.79 6.20
CA LEU A 26 4.93 -17.32 7.56
C LEU A 26 6.03 -16.81 8.49
N PRO A 27 7.32 -16.81 8.13
CA PRO A 27 8.35 -16.19 8.97
C PRO A 27 8.10 -14.72 9.26
N LEU A 28 7.68 -13.93 8.26
CA LEU A 28 7.31 -12.52 8.48
C LEU A 28 6.14 -12.40 9.46
N LEU A 29 5.10 -13.22 9.30
CA LEU A 29 3.93 -13.21 10.19
C LEU A 29 4.31 -13.56 11.64
N MET A 30 5.16 -14.57 11.82
CA MET A 30 5.64 -14.98 13.15
C MET A 30 6.51 -13.90 13.77
N TRP A 31 7.39 -13.27 12.99
CA TRP A 31 8.21 -12.15 13.46
C TRP A 31 7.35 -10.96 13.93
N LEU A 32 6.33 -10.58 13.17
CA LEU A 32 5.39 -9.53 13.58
C LEU A 32 4.62 -9.92 14.85
N THR A 33 4.32 -11.20 15.04
CA THR A 33 3.67 -11.73 16.25
C THR A 33 4.58 -11.60 17.46
N GLU A 34 5.86 -11.98 17.34
CA GLU A 34 6.88 -11.85 18.41
C GLU A 34 7.10 -10.38 18.78
N LEU A 35 7.28 -9.52 17.76
CA LEU A 35 7.43 -8.08 17.98
C LEU A 35 6.23 -7.46 18.69
N GLN A 36 5.01 -7.92 18.38
CA GLN A 36 3.81 -7.42 19.04
C GLN A 36 3.72 -7.89 20.49
N ALA A 37 4.13 -9.13 20.79
CA ALA A 37 4.12 -9.69 22.15
C ALA A 37 5.03 -8.92 23.12
N GLU A 38 6.06 -8.25 22.62
CA GLU A 38 6.98 -7.40 23.40
C GLU A 38 6.42 -5.99 23.68
N ARG A 39 5.22 -5.68 23.22
CA ARG A 39 4.63 -4.33 23.29
C ARG A 39 3.28 -4.33 24.00
N ASP A 40 3.09 -3.34 24.87
CA ASP A 40 1.80 -3.08 25.54
C ASP A 40 0.83 -2.25 24.69
N ARG A 41 1.08 -2.18 23.38
CA ARG A 41 0.28 -1.41 22.42
C ARG A 41 0.18 -2.12 21.09
N ARG A 42 -0.68 -1.61 20.21
CA ARG A 42 -0.75 -2.12 18.83
C ARG A 42 0.58 -1.94 18.10
N LEU A 43 1.01 -3.01 17.43
CA LEU A 43 2.11 -2.98 16.48
C LEU A 43 1.62 -2.38 15.16
N ILE A 44 2.36 -1.43 14.62
CA ILE A 44 2.12 -0.86 13.28
C ILE A 44 3.25 -1.30 12.37
N ALA A 45 2.92 -2.10 11.35
CA ALA A 45 3.85 -2.49 10.30
C ALA A 45 3.47 -1.82 8.97
N PHE A 46 4.47 -1.36 8.21
CA PHE A 46 4.27 -0.82 6.87
C PHE A 46 4.64 -1.84 5.80
N LEU A 47 3.81 -1.95 4.77
CA LEU A 47 4.09 -2.64 3.53
C LEU A 47 4.10 -1.62 2.39
N ALA A 48 5.27 -1.09 2.07
CA ALA A 48 5.46 -0.17 0.98
C ALA A 48 5.84 -0.89 -0.31
N ALA A 49 5.36 -0.39 -1.44
CA ALA A 49 5.69 -0.91 -2.75
C ALA A 49 5.30 0.08 -3.85
N PRO A 50 5.93 0.05 -5.03
CA PRO A 50 5.48 0.83 -6.17
C PRO A 50 4.07 0.41 -6.61
N PRO A 51 3.35 1.28 -7.34
CA PRO A 51 2.10 0.92 -8.00
C PRO A 51 2.28 -0.34 -8.87
N GLY A 52 1.30 -1.24 -8.84
CA GLY A 52 1.35 -2.47 -9.66
C GLY A 52 2.08 -3.67 -9.03
N ALA A 53 2.84 -3.50 -7.94
CA ALA A 53 3.58 -4.58 -7.28
C ALA A 53 2.68 -5.65 -6.62
N GLY A 54 1.42 -5.32 -6.29
CA GLY A 54 0.49 -6.27 -5.66
C GLY A 54 0.43 -6.19 -4.13
N LYS A 55 0.92 -5.08 -3.54
CA LYS A 55 0.94 -4.87 -2.08
C LYS A 55 -0.42 -5.06 -1.40
N SER A 56 -1.52 -4.56 -1.98
CA SER A 56 -2.85 -4.71 -1.40
C SER A 56 -3.32 -6.17 -1.38
N THR A 57 -2.94 -6.94 -2.41
CA THR A 57 -3.18 -8.40 -2.46
C THR A 57 -2.36 -9.13 -1.40
N LEU A 58 -1.08 -8.76 -1.26
CA LEU A 58 -0.19 -9.32 -0.26
C LEU A 58 -0.67 -9.00 1.16
N ALA A 59 -1.03 -7.75 1.44
CA ALA A 59 -1.55 -7.33 2.74
C ALA A 59 -2.84 -8.11 3.12
N ALA A 60 -3.79 -8.22 2.19
CA ALA A 60 -5.00 -9.00 2.40
C ALA A 60 -4.73 -10.51 2.57
N PHE A 61 -3.73 -11.05 1.87
CA PHE A 61 -3.30 -12.44 2.04
C PHE A 61 -2.66 -12.65 3.42
N MET A 62 -1.81 -11.75 3.88
CA MET A 62 -1.22 -11.80 5.23
C MET A 62 -2.29 -11.74 6.32
N GLU A 63 -3.32 -10.90 6.15
CA GLU A 63 -4.47 -10.88 7.05
C GLU A 63 -5.23 -12.22 7.04
N TRP A 64 -5.47 -12.80 5.87
CA TRP A 64 -6.10 -14.10 5.72
C TRP A 64 -5.26 -15.23 6.34
N LEU A 65 -3.93 -15.20 6.13
CA LEU A 65 -2.97 -16.17 6.65
C LEU A 65 -2.93 -16.12 8.19
N SER A 66 -2.89 -14.90 8.78
CA SER A 66 -2.84 -14.72 10.23
C SER A 66 -4.02 -15.34 10.98
N ARG A 67 -5.20 -15.39 10.33
CA ARG A 67 -6.39 -16.02 10.92
C ARG A 67 -6.37 -17.55 10.85
N ARG A 68 -5.45 -18.15 10.11
CA ARG A 68 -5.31 -19.58 9.86
C ARG A 68 -4.06 -20.21 10.47
N THR A 69 -3.21 -19.38 11.03
CA THR A 69 -2.00 -19.77 11.75
C THR A 69 -2.30 -19.61 13.24
N PRO A 70 -2.57 -20.71 13.97
CA PRO A 70 -3.04 -20.64 15.36
C PRO A 70 -2.05 -19.90 16.30
N GLU A 71 -0.77 -19.99 16.00
CA GLU A 71 0.31 -19.38 16.79
C GLU A 71 0.47 -17.88 16.49
N ALA A 72 -0.11 -17.40 15.40
CA ALA A 72 0.04 -16.00 14.99
C ALA A 72 -1.00 -15.09 15.67
N THR A 73 -0.55 -13.90 16.06
CA THR A 73 -1.47 -12.82 16.43
C THR A 73 -2.23 -12.34 15.19
N PRO A 74 -3.58 -12.35 15.21
CA PRO A 74 -4.34 -11.88 14.05
C PRO A 74 -4.03 -10.43 13.70
N LEU A 75 -3.63 -10.20 12.45
CA LEU A 75 -3.40 -8.86 11.92
C LEU A 75 -4.62 -8.32 11.17
N GLN A 76 -4.66 -7.00 10.99
CA GLN A 76 -5.62 -6.29 10.16
C GLN A 76 -4.85 -5.50 9.11
N ALA A 77 -5.19 -5.72 7.83
CA ALA A 77 -4.63 -4.97 6.71
C ALA A 77 -5.49 -3.75 6.40
N VAL A 78 -4.85 -2.60 6.18
CA VAL A 78 -5.50 -1.36 5.77
C VAL A 78 -4.65 -0.64 4.72
N GLY A 79 -5.31 0.11 3.84
CA GLY A 79 -4.61 0.89 2.81
C GLY A 79 -4.45 2.36 3.17
N MET A 80 -3.37 2.99 2.71
CA MET A 80 -3.20 4.44 2.77
C MET A 80 -4.09 5.18 1.77
N ASP A 81 -4.70 4.50 0.81
CA ASP A 81 -5.52 5.13 -0.23
C ASP A 81 -6.72 5.90 0.32
N GLY A 82 -7.18 5.56 1.54
CA GLY A 82 -8.20 6.35 2.25
C GLY A 82 -7.79 7.78 2.60
N PHE A 83 -6.50 8.08 2.49
CA PHE A 83 -5.94 9.42 2.74
C PHE A 83 -5.67 10.21 1.45
N HIS A 84 -6.21 9.81 0.30
CA HIS A 84 -6.28 10.72 -0.83
C HIS A 84 -7.04 11.99 -0.43
N CYS A 85 -6.63 13.14 -0.95
CA CYS A 85 -7.46 14.33 -0.85
C CYS A 85 -8.79 14.10 -1.56
N PRO A 86 -9.92 14.55 -0.99
CA PRO A 86 -11.23 14.43 -1.63
C PRO A 86 -11.25 15.05 -3.02
N ASN A 87 -12.06 14.50 -3.92
CA ASN A 87 -12.15 15.00 -5.30
C ASN A 87 -12.42 16.50 -5.37
N ALA A 88 -13.30 17.03 -4.51
CA ALA A 88 -13.59 18.47 -4.47
C ALA A 88 -12.34 19.32 -4.13
N TYR A 89 -11.45 18.81 -3.26
CA TYR A 89 -10.19 19.46 -2.97
C TYR A 89 -9.26 19.41 -4.19
N LEU A 90 -9.13 18.24 -4.82
CA LEU A 90 -8.27 18.07 -5.99
C LEU A 90 -8.70 18.94 -7.19
N ASP A 91 -10.01 19.16 -7.35
CA ASP A 91 -10.57 20.00 -8.43
C ASP A 91 -10.28 21.50 -8.20
N ALA A 92 -10.08 21.92 -6.94
CA ALA A 92 -9.87 23.32 -6.56
C ALA A 92 -8.38 23.71 -6.42
N HIS A 93 -7.43 22.75 -6.50
CA HIS A 93 -6.02 22.99 -6.20
C HIS A 93 -5.09 22.53 -7.32
N SER A 94 -3.92 23.18 -7.38
CA SER A 94 -2.81 22.84 -8.27
C SER A 94 -1.50 22.69 -7.47
N PHE A 95 -0.47 22.15 -8.10
CA PHE A 95 0.89 22.10 -7.59
C PHE A 95 1.89 22.18 -8.74
N VAL A 96 3.13 22.53 -8.42
CA VAL A 96 4.23 22.53 -9.39
C VAL A 96 4.81 21.12 -9.47
N ASP A 97 4.78 20.52 -10.67
CA ASP A 97 5.29 19.17 -10.91
C ASP A 97 6.84 19.12 -11.02
N GLU A 98 7.37 17.96 -11.30
CA GLU A 98 8.82 17.72 -11.43
C GLU A 98 9.45 18.48 -12.60
N ASP A 99 8.65 18.83 -13.61
CA ASP A 99 9.06 19.58 -14.79
C ASP A 99 8.96 21.12 -14.57
N GLY A 100 8.58 21.55 -13.35
CA GLY A 100 8.39 22.97 -13.00
C GLY A 100 7.10 23.56 -13.54
N ARG A 101 6.13 22.74 -13.96
CA ARG A 101 4.85 23.18 -14.51
C ARG A 101 3.77 23.16 -13.45
N GLU A 102 2.92 24.18 -13.46
CA GLU A 102 1.70 24.17 -12.65
C GLU A 102 0.69 23.20 -13.27
N VAL A 103 0.28 22.19 -12.48
CA VAL A 103 -0.68 21.16 -12.90
C VAL A 103 -1.81 21.04 -11.89
N GLY A 104 -3.05 20.88 -12.36
CA GLY A 104 -4.20 20.64 -11.48
C GLY A 104 -4.04 19.30 -10.74
N MET A 105 -4.31 19.28 -9.44
CA MET A 105 -4.15 18.06 -8.62
C MET A 105 -5.00 16.90 -9.16
N ARG A 106 -6.19 17.18 -9.69
CA ARG A 106 -7.09 16.17 -10.22
C ARG A 106 -6.48 15.36 -11.36
N SER A 107 -5.76 16.02 -12.27
CA SER A 107 -5.10 15.37 -13.41
C SER A 107 -3.92 14.48 -13.02
N ARG A 108 -3.40 14.66 -11.80
CA ARG A 108 -2.27 13.90 -11.24
C ARG A 108 -2.69 13.10 -10.02
N LYS A 109 -3.98 12.77 -9.87
CA LYS A 109 -4.48 11.98 -8.75
C LYS A 109 -3.71 10.66 -8.62
N GLY A 110 -3.20 10.39 -7.41
CA GLY A 110 -2.27 9.30 -7.12
C GLY A 110 -0.81 9.74 -7.03
N ALA A 111 -0.47 11.00 -7.39
CA ALA A 111 0.84 11.57 -7.08
C ALA A 111 0.97 11.89 -5.57
N PRO A 112 2.18 11.92 -4.99
CA PRO A 112 2.39 12.15 -3.55
C PRO A 112 1.71 13.41 -3.00
N GLN A 113 1.60 14.46 -3.83
CA GLN A 113 0.97 15.74 -3.48
C GLN A 113 -0.54 15.66 -3.29
N THR A 114 -1.18 14.60 -3.79
CA THR A 114 -2.64 14.43 -3.79
C THR A 114 -3.16 13.65 -2.58
N PHE A 115 -2.34 13.53 -1.53
CA PHE A 115 -2.67 12.84 -0.28
C PHE A 115 -2.65 13.77 0.92
N ASP A 116 -3.52 13.50 1.89
CA ASP A 116 -3.51 14.10 3.22
C ASP A 116 -2.53 13.34 4.13
N VAL A 117 -1.27 13.71 4.04
CA VAL A 117 -0.19 13.08 4.81
C VAL A 117 -0.33 13.37 6.30
N GLU A 118 -0.79 14.57 6.67
CA GLU A 118 -0.99 14.93 8.07
C GLU A 118 -2.15 14.14 8.70
N GLY A 119 -3.23 13.94 7.96
CA GLY A 119 -4.32 13.06 8.37
C GLY A 119 -3.87 11.62 8.55
N LEU A 120 -2.98 11.11 7.66
CA LEU A 120 -2.38 9.78 7.81
C LEU A 120 -1.50 9.70 9.08
N ARG A 121 -0.66 10.71 9.35
CA ARG A 121 0.16 10.77 10.58
C ARG A 121 -0.71 10.75 11.83
N ALA A 122 -1.75 11.55 11.87
CA ALA A 122 -2.69 11.58 12.99
C ALA A 122 -3.40 10.23 13.20
N ALA A 123 -3.89 9.60 12.13
CA ALA A 123 -4.54 8.30 12.20
C ALA A 123 -3.58 7.18 12.66
N LEU A 124 -2.31 7.22 12.25
CA LEU A 124 -1.28 6.30 12.74
C LEU A 124 -1.01 6.50 14.24
N ALA A 125 -0.94 7.74 14.71
CA ALA A 125 -0.78 8.04 16.14
C ALA A 125 -1.97 7.51 16.96
N ASP A 126 -3.19 7.74 16.52
CA ASP A 126 -4.41 7.24 17.16
C ASP A 126 -4.46 5.71 17.17
N ALA A 127 -4.04 5.08 16.03
CA ALA A 127 -4.02 3.64 15.89
C ALA A 127 -3.01 2.94 16.80
N ARG A 128 -2.04 3.63 17.39
CA ARG A 128 -1.06 3.03 18.32
C ARG A 128 -1.69 2.51 19.60
N SER A 129 -2.78 3.10 20.06
CA SER A 129 -3.51 2.60 21.24
C SER A 129 -4.28 1.30 20.87
N ASP A 130 -4.58 0.48 21.88
CA ASP A 130 -5.41 -0.72 21.69
C ASP A 130 -6.91 -0.39 21.52
N ALA A 131 -7.30 0.85 21.73
CA ALA A 131 -8.68 1.29 21.49
C ALA A 131 -9.03 1.19 19.99
N PRO A 132 -10.29 0.94 19.65
CA PRO A 132 -10.75 1.05 18.28
C PRO A 132 -10.50 2.45 17.73
N ALA A 133 -9.81 2.55 16.60
CA ALA A 133 -9.55 3.80 15.90
C ALA A 133 -10.23 3.78 14.51
N PRO A 134 -10.78 4.92 14.04
CA PRO A 134 -11.37 5.00 12.72
C PRO A 134 -10.26 5.03 11.65
N TRP A 135 -10.50 4.38 10.50
CA TRP A 135 -9.60 4.41 9.36
C TRP A 135 -10.38 4.72 8.09
N PRO A 136 -10.03 5.76 7.33
CA PRO A 136 -10.70 6.06 6.08
C PRO A 136 -10.37 5.01 5.02
N THR A 137 -11.30 4.83 4.06
CA THR A 137 -11.11 3.92 2.94
C THR A 137 -11.29 4.66 1.63
N TYR A 138 -10.85 4.05 0.53
CA TYR A 138 -11.04 4.56 -0.81
C TYR A 138 -12.08 3.73 -1.55
N SER A 139 -13.14 4.37 -2.04
CA SER A 139 -14.14 3.72 -2.88
C SER A 139 -13.72 3.77 -4.34
N ARG A 140 -13.44 2.62 -4.94
CA ARG A 140 -13.15 2.52 -6.38
C ARG A 140 -14.39 2.74 -7.24
N VAL A 141 -15.59 2.59 -6.68
CA VAL A 141 -16.86 2.87 -7.38
C VAL A 141 -17.10 4.37 -7.48
N MET A 142 -16.92 5.10 -6.36
CA MET A 142 -17.07 6.56 -6.33
C MET A 142 -15.84 7.30 -6.84
N HIS A 143 -14.69 6.60 -6.96
CA HIS A 143 -13.37 7.18 -7.18
C HIS A 143 -13.05 8.30 -6.18
N ASP A 144 -13.45 8.11 -4.90
CA ASP A 144 -13.24 9.08 -3.83
C ASP A 144 -13.05 8.41 -2.47
N VAL A 145 -12.64 9.20 -1.48
CA VAL A 145 -12.43 8.74 -0.11
C VAL A 145 -13.75 8.58 0.64
N VAL A 146 -13.78 7.62 1.55
CA VAL A 146 -14.88 7.39 2.49
C VAL A 146 -14.32 7.52 3.91
N ALA A 147 -14.72 8.59 4.60
CA ALA A 147 -14.21 8.91 5.92
C ALA A 147 -14.62 7.85 6.95
N ALA A 148 -13.68 7.48 7.85
CA ALA A 148 -13.90 6.69 9.07
C ALA A 148 -14.73 5.41 8.87
N SER A 149 -14.60 4.75 7.73
CA SER A 149 -15.46 3.61 7.35
C SER A 149 -15.00 2.25 7.90
N LEU A 150 -13.75 2.15 8.37
CA LEU A 150 -13.18 0.89 8.87
C LEU A 150 -12.62 1.07 10.29
N PRO A 151 -13.17 0.36 11.31
CA PRO A 151 -12.59 0.39 12.65
C PRO A 151 -11.34 -0.49 12.74
N ILE A 152 -10.25 0.04 13.26
CA ILE A 152 -9.06 -0.73 13.62
C ILE A 152 -9.33 -1.44 14.96
N ARG A 153 -9.13 -2.77 14.99
CA ARG A 153 -9.45 -3.60 16.17
C ARG A 153 -8.38 -4.64 16.53
N LYS A 154 -7.46 -4.95 15.60
CA LYS A 154 -6.47 -6.01 15.83
C LYS A 154 -5.20 -5.46 16.45
N LYS A 155 -4.45 -6.33 17.13
CA LYS A 155 -3.19 -6.01 17.79
C LYS A 155 -2.05 -5.71 16.82
N ILE A 156 -2.10 -6.25 15.60
CA ILE A 156 -1.17 -5.95 14.52
C ILE A 156 -1.93 -5.21 13.43
N LEU A 157 -1.47 -4.02 13.07
CA LEU A 157 -1.97 -3.23 11.95
C LEU A 157 -0.94 -3.24 10.83
N LEU A 158 -1.27 -3.84 9.69
CA LEU A 158 -0.45 -3.81 8.48
C LEU A 158 -1.00 -2.74 7.54
N VAL A 159 -0.30 -1.62 7.47
CA VAL A 159 -0.65 -0.50 6.57
C VAL A 159 0.05 -0.70 5.25
N GLU A 160 -0.70 -0.76 4.15
CA GLU A 160 -0.11 -0.85 2.82
C GLU A 160 -0.22 0.47 2.06
N GLY A 161 0.80 0.80 1.27
CA GLY A 161 0.78 2.02 0.47
C GLY A 161 2.02 2.27 -0.37
N ASN A 162 1.88 3.13 -1.38
CA ASN A 162 3.00 3.42 -2.28
C ASN A 162 4.08 4.26 -1.60
N TYR A 163 3.67 5.22 -0.75
CA TYR A 163 4.54 6.29 -0.26
C TYR A 163 4.90 6.19 1.22
N LEU A 164 4.58 5.06 1.88
CA LEU A 164 4.83 4.90 3.31
C LEU A 164 6.30 5.00 3.70
N LEU A 165 7.21 4.66 2.79
CA LEU A 165 8.66 4.78 2.97
C LEU A 165 9.29 5.88 2.09
N LEU A 166 8.49 6.74 1.45
CA LEU A 166 9.01 7.79 0.59
C LEU A 166 9.76 8.85 1.41
N ASP A 167 11.07 9.05 1.11
CA ASP A 167 11.94 10.02 1.80
C ASP A 167 11.97 11.38 1.08
N GLU A 168 10.81 11.90 0.70
CA GLU A 168 10.67 13.18 0.01
C GLU A 168 9.54 14.04 0.59
N GLY A 169 9.77 15.37 0.60
CA GLY A 169 8.74 16.35 0.91
C GLY A 169 7.99 16.07 2.22
N ARG A 170 6.67 16.08 2.17
CA ARG A 170 5.80 15.84 3.35
C ARG A 170 5.80 14.39 3.86
N TRP A 171 6.29 13.43 3.03
CA TRP A 171 6.36 12.01 3.37
C TRP A 171 7.59 11.68 4.22
N LYS A 172 8.62 12.53 4.17
CA LYS A 172 9.85 12.32 4.91
C LYS A 172 9.59 12.09 6.40
N GLY A 173 10.24 11.07 6.97
CA GLY A 173 10.07 10.68 8.37
C GLY A 173 8.75 9.97 8.69
N LEU A 174 7.90 9.64 7.68
CA LEU A 174 6.70 8.84 7.93
C LEU A 174 7.05 7.41 8.36
N ALA A 175 8.12 6.84 7.79
CA ALA A 175 8.61 5.50 8.12
C ALA A 175 8.87 5.30 9.62
N GLU A 176 9.27 6.36 10.33
CA GLU A 176 9.55 6.35 11.78
C GLU A 176 8.29 6.07 12.63
N LEU A 177 7.11 6.20 12.04
CA LEU A 177 5.85 5.86 12.70
C LEU A 177 5.53 4.36 12.64
N ALA A 178 6.27 3.56 11.91
CA ALA A 178 6.14 2.11 11.93
C ALA A 178 7.03 1.47 13.01
N ASP A 179 6.62 0.32 13.49
CA ASP A 179 7.43 -0.56 14.36
C ASP A 179 8.26 -1.55 13.55
N TYR A 180 7.81 -1.80 12.30
CA TYR A 180 8.48 -2.66 11.33
C TYR A 180 8.10 -2.25 9.92
N THR A 181 9.04 -2.26 9.01
CA THR A 181 8.87 -1.82 7.63
C THR A 181 9.22 -2.92 6.64
N VAL A 182 8.37 -3.11 5.64
CA VAL A 182 8.59 -4.05 4.54
C VAL A 182 8.49 -3.27 3.23
N PHE A 183 9.49 -3.42 2.37
CA PHE A 183 9.44 -2.90 1.01
C PHE A 183 9.32 -4.05 0.02
N LEU A 184 8.34 -4.01 -0.87
CA LEU A 184 8.16 -4.98 -1.94
C LEU A 184 8.55 -4.33 -3.28
N SER A 185 9.68 -4.72 -3.81
CA SER A 185 10.13 -4.34 -5.15
C SER A 185 9.59 -5.29 -6.22
N ALA A 186 9.59 -4.84 -7.47
CA ALA A 186 9.31 -5.66 -8.65
C ALA A 186 10.00 -5.04 -9.87
N PRO A 187 10.32 -5.84 -10.92
CA PRO A 187 10.88 -5.32 -12.17
C PRO A 187 9.95 -4.27 -12.80
N GLU A 188 10.50 -3.14 -13.23
CA GLU A 188 9.71 -2.04 -13.80
C GLU A 188 8.88 -2.48 -15.01
N ALA A 189 9.42 -3.37 -15.85
CA ALA A 189 8.68 -3.94 -16.99
C ALA A 189 7.40 -4.67 -16.55
N LEU A 190 7.46 -5.43 -15.45
CA LEU A 190 6.30 -6.11 -14.87
C LEU A 190 5.28 -5.12 -14.31
N LEU A 191 5.76 -4.08 -13.64
CA LEU A 191 4.90 -3.01 -13.10
C LEU A 191 4.17 -2.28 -14.22
N ARG A 192 4.89 -1.92 -15.29
CA ARG A 192 4.32 -1.29 -16.48
C ARG A 192 3.24 -2.14 -17.13
N GLU A 193 3.54 -3.41 -17.37
CA GLU A 193 2.57 -4.37 -17.94
C GLU A 193 1.28 -4.42 -17.10
N ARG A 194 1.41 -4.61 -15.79
CA ARG A 194 0.27 -4.72 -14.87
C ARG A 194 -0.56 -3.43 -14.78
N LEU A 195 0.10 -2.27 -14.77
CA LEU A 195 -0.57 -0.98 -14.70
C LEU A 195 -1.33 -0.66 -15.99
N VAL A 196 -0.72 -0.91 -17.14
CA VAL A 196 -1.38 -0.77 -18.45
C VAL A 196 -2.56 -1.74 -18.56
N ALA A 197 -2.38 -3.03 -18.24
CA ALA A 197 -3.45 -4.01 -18.27
C ALA A 197 -4.62 -3.63 -17.33
N ARG A 198 -4.32 -3.15 -16.13
CA ARG A 198 -5.34 -2.66 -15.18
C ARG A 198 -6.14 -1.48 -15.75
N LYS A 199 -5.47 -0.55 -16.42
CA LYS A 199 -6.11 0.62 -17.02
C LYS A 199 -7.02 0.21 -18.18
N VAL A 200 -6.57 -0.74 -19.02
CA VAL A 200 -7.38 -1.31 -20.11
C VAL A 200 -8.60 -2.05 -19.55
N ALA A 201 -8.44 -2.86 -18.51
CA ALA A 201 -9.55 -3.53 -17.83
C ALA A 201 -10.56 -2.54 -17.23
N GLY A 202 -10.12 -1.32 -16.91
CA GLY A 202 -10.96 -0.20 -16.47
C GLY A 202 -11.66 0.57 -17.59
N GLY A 203 -11.51 0.14 -18.86
CA GLY A 203 -12.23 0.69 -20.01
C GLY A 203 -11.43 1.63 -20.91
N SER A 204 -10.14 1.86 -20.65
CA SER A 204 -9.28 2.64 -21.56
C SER A 204 -8.80 1.79 -22.73
N THR A 205 -8.52 2.42 -23.88
CA THR A 205 -7.83 1.75 -24.98
C THR A 205 -6.37 1.44 -24.58
N PRO A 206 -5.70 0.48 -25.24
CA PRO A 206 -4.29 0.18 -24.98
C PRO A 206 -3.37 1.40 -25.19
N GLU A 207 -3.67 2.27 -26.14
CA GLU A 207 -2.94 3.49 -26.46
C GLU A 207 -3.06 4.52 -25.31
N GLU A 208 -4.30 4.77 -24.88
CA GLU A 208 -4.58 5.65 -23.73
C GLU A 208 -3.94 5.13 -22.43
N ALA A 209 -3.98 3.82 -22.20
CA ALA A 209 -3.39 3.20 -21.03
C ALA A 209 -1.86 3.36 -21.02
N ARG A 210 -1.19 3.20 -22.17
CA ARG A 210 0.25 3.44 -22.30
C ARG A 210 0.60 4.91 -22.10
N ALA A 211 -0.13 5.81 -22.74
CA ALA A 211 0.06 7.26 -22.57
C ALA A 211 -0.12 7.69 -21.10
N TRP A 212 -1.11 7.12 -20.41
CA TRP A 212 -1.31 7.38 -18.98
C TRP A 212 -0.15 6.86 -18.13
N TYR A 213 0.38 5.66 -18.43
CA TYR A 213 1.54 5.14 -17.74
C TYR A 213 2.73 6.13 -17.84
N GLU A 214 3.07 6.57 -19.05
CA GLU A 214 4.19 7.50 -19.27
C GLU A 214 3.96 8.86 -18.58
N ALA A 215 2.72 9.35 -18.58
CA ALA A 215 2.40 10.65 -18.02
C ALA A 215 2.28 10.65 -16.48
N SER A 216 1.91 9.53 -15.85
CA SER A 216 1.56 9.47 -14.43
C SER A 216 2.12 8.25 -13.69
N ASP A 217 1.64 7.04 -13.99
CA ASP A 217 1.94 5.86 -13.18
C ASP A 217 3.45 5.52 -13.19
N GLY A 218 4.11 5.64 -14.34
CA GLY A 218 5.55 5.38 -14.49
C GLY A 218 6.40 6.32 -13.66
N ARG A 219 6.03 7.60 -13.59
CA ARG A 219 6.71 8.59 -12.72
C ARG A 219 6.59 8.22 -11.24
N ASN A 220 5.41 7.74 -10.81
CA ASN A 220 5.20 7.29 -9.44
C ASN A 220 5.96 5.99 -9.14
N VAL A 221 6.03 5.07 -10.10
CA VAL A 221 6.84 3.84 -9.99
C VAL A 221 8.31 4.19 -9.80
N ALA A 222 8.88 5.00 -10.69
CA ALA A 222 10.29 5.41 -10.62
C ALA A 222 10.61 6.11 -9.30
N ARG A 223 9.74 7.04 -8.86
CA ARG A 223 9.90 7.75 -7.59
C ARG A 223 9.97 6.80 -6.40
N VAL A 224 9.03 5.86 -6.30
CA VAL A 224 8.99 4.92 -5.16
C VAL A 224 10.20 3.97 -5.18
N LEU A 225 10.64 3.52 -6.35
CA LEU A 225 11.80 2.64 -6.46
C LEU A 225 13.12 3.34 -6.10
N VAL A 226 13.24 4.64 -6.37
CA VAL A 226 14.51 5.37 -6.20
C VAL A 226 14.60 6.08 -4.84
N HIS A 227 13.48 6.60 -4.33
CA HIS A 227 13.48 7.54 -3.19
C HIS A 227 12.80 6.97 -1.93
N HIS A 228 12.76 5.65 -1.75
CA HIS A 228 12.30 5.06 -0.48
C HIS A 228 13.45 4.97 0.52
N SER A 229 13.11 5.14 1.80
CA SER A 229 14.02 4.82 2.90
C SER A 229 14.27 3.31 2.95
N PRO A 230 15.44 2.86 3.42
CA PRO A 230 15.70 1.43 3.67
C PRO A 230 14.60 0.82 4.55
N ALA A 231 14.19 -0.39 4.24
CA ALA A 231 13.21 -1.14 5.02
C ALA A 231 13.89 -2.17 5.93
N ASP A 232 13.22 -2.59 7.01
CA ASP A 232 13.69 -3.68 7.87
C ASP A 232 13.70 -5.02 7.12
N LEU A 233 12.79 -5.18 6.13
CA LEU A 233 12.73 -6.34 5.24
C LEU A 233 12.50 -5.88 3.80
N GLU A 234 13.41 -6.25 2.92
CA GLU A 234 13.29 -6.04 1.47
C GLU A 234 12.82 -7.34 0.80
N LEU A 235 11.73 -7.26 0.08
CA LEU A 235 11.17 -8.37 -0.71
C LEU A 235 11.24 -8.04 -2.20
N ALA A 236 11.53 -9.03 -3.02
CA ALA A 236 11.49 -8.93 -4.46
C ALA A 236 10.41 -9.86 -5.05
N LEU A 237 9.55 -9.30 -5.90
CA LEU A 237 8.59 -10.05 -6.68
C LEU A 237 9.19 -10.39 -8.03
N GLY A 238 9.37 -11.68 -8.30
CA GLY A 238 9.82 -12.19 -9.59
C GLY A 238 8.77 -12.05 -10.69
N ALA A 239 9.21 -12.11 -11.94
CA ALA A 239 8.32 -12.10 -13.10
C ALA A 239 7.36 -13.31 -13.14
N ASP A 240 7.76 -14.42 -12.54
CA ASP A 240 6.97 -15.63 -12.36
C ASP A 240 5.98 -15.56 -11.17
N GLY A 241 5.98 -14.45 -10.44
CA GLY A 241 5.15 -14.23 -9.27
C GLY A 241 5.75 -14.78 -7.96
N SER A 242 6.96 -15.33 -7.98
CA SER A 242 7.67 -15.77 -6.77
C SER A 242 8.06 -14.58 -5.87
N LEU A 243 8.15 -14.83 -4.55
CA LEU A 243 8.64 -13.87 -3.58
C LEU A 243 9.98 -14.34 -3.01
N THR A 244 10.93 -13.43 -2.97
CA THR A 244 12.24 -13.68 -2.34
C THR A 244 12.60 -12.54 -1.38
N VAL A 245 13.41 -12.84 -0.37
CA VAL A 245 14.08 -11.82 0.43
C VAL A 245 15.23 -11.29 -0.42
N ALA A 246 15.35 -9.97 -0.59
CA ALA A 246 16.33 -9.30 -1.43
C ALA A 246 17.67 -9.08 -0.68
#